data_8db8d372b0d319128ec364103d38b982
#
_entry.id   8db8d372b0d319128ec364103d38b982
#
_cell.length_a   1.000
_cell.length_b   1.000
_cell.length_c   1.000
_cell.angle_alpha   90.00
_cell.angle_beta   90.00
_cell.angle_gamma   90.00
#
_symmetry.space_group_name_H-M   'P 1'
#
loop_
_entity.id
_entity.type
_entity.pdbx_description
1 polymer ?
#
loop_
_entity_poly.entity_id
_entity_poly.type
_entity_poly.pdbx_seq_one_letter_code
_entity_poly.pdbx_strand_id
1 'polypeptide(L)'
;MNRIGFDNDKYVKLQSQNIRDRISKFGGKLYLEFGGKLFDDFHASRVLPGFAPDSKVKMLLEMKDEAEIVIAISADDIERSKRRGDLGITYEDDTLRLIDAFRGIGLYIGSVVITHYRGQAIADQFKKRLEALGVAVYLHYIIPDYPSNVPLIISDEGFGKNEYIETTRSLVVVTAPGPGSGKMATCLSQLYHEHKRGISAGYAKFETFPVWNLPLKHPVNLAYEAATADLDDVNMIDPFHLEAYGVTTVNYNRDVEIFPVLEAIFKRIYGESPYKSPTDMGVNMAGYCITDDEACCEASKQEIIRRYYAAACAVRQGLSDAAELRKIELIMNSAGISIEDRPVVKAALDRAEETGAPAVALELNDGTIITGKTSSLLGASSACLLNALKKLAGIDKPLQLIAPGVIEPIQHLKVEHLGNHNPRLHTDEMLIALTICSVMNPMAGYAIDQINRLKGCEAHSSVILSHVDEEMFKKLGVNISFEPRYQAKKLYHKK
;
A
#
# COMPACT_ATOMS: atom_id res chain seq x y z
N MET A 1 -18.63 -16.60 -3.94
CA MET A 1 -17.40 -16.52 -4.80
C MET A 1 -17.01 -15.06 -4.82
N ASN A 2 -15.78 -14.72 -4.44
CA ASN A 2 -15.30 -13.38 -4.68
C ASN A 2 -15.38 -13.10 -6.17
N ARG A 3 -16.26 -12.22 -6.56
CA ARG A 3 -16.52 -11.81 -7.94
C ARG A 3 -15.26 -11.09 -8.44
N ILE A 4 -14.64 -11.56 -9.54
CA ILE A 4 -13.45 -10.94 -10.13
C ILE A 4 -13.94 -9.77 -10.98
N GLY A 5 -13.43 -8.57 -10.67
CA GLY A 5 -13.79 -7.33 -11.36
C GLY A 5 -12.68 -6.72 -12.20
N PHE A 6 -11.49 -7.33 -12.20
CA PHE A 6 -10.30 -6.77 -12.85
C PHE A 6 -9.48 -7.85 -13.56
N ASP A 7 -9.10 -7.59 -14.80
CA ASP A 7 -8.24 -8.45 -15.61
C ASP A 7 -6.78 -8.02 -15.44
N ASN A 8 -6.09 -8.74 -14.55
CA ASN A 8 -4.70 -8.45 -14.21
C ASN A 8 -3.72 -8.71 -15.36
N ASP A 9 -3.95 -9.75 -16.16
CA ASP A 9 -3.04 -10.10 -17.25
C ASP A 9 -3.14 -9.08 -18.39
N LYS A 10 -4.36 -8.63 -18.67
CA LYS A 10 -4.59 -7.52 -19.60
C LYS A 10 -3.93 -6.24 -19.10
N TYR A 11 -4.02 -5.94 -17.79
CA TYR A 11 -3.37 -4.76 -17.19
C TYR A 11 -1.87 -4.79 -17.37
N VAL A 12 -1.20 -5.88 -17.02
CA VAL A 12 0.26 -6.02 -17.17
C VAL A 12 0.67 -5.78 -18.62
N LYS A 13 -0.03 -6.39 -19.59
CA LYS A 13 0.24 -6.23 -21.04
C LYS A 13 0.04 -4.79 -21.52
N LEU A 14 -1.10 -4.18 -21.22
CA LEU A 14 -1.40 -2.82 -21.67
C LEU A 14 -0.46 -1.79 -21.05
N GLN A 15 -0.14 -1.94 -19.77
CA GLN A 15 0.78 -1.06 -19.07
C GLN A 15 2.20 -1.16 -19.65
N SER A 16 2.71 -2.39 -19.85
CA SER A 16 4.01 -2.62 -20.49
C SER A 16 4.07 -2.06 -21.90
N GLN A 17 3.01 -2.26 -22.71
CA GLN A 17 2.95 -1.72 -24.06
C GLN A 17 2.97 -0.19 -24.07
N ASN A 18 2.18 0.44 -23.21
CA ASN A 18 2.15 1.91 -23.11
C ASN A 18 3.52 2.49 -22.72
N ILE A 19 4.26 1.82 -21.85
CA ILE A 19 5.63 2.22 -21.49
C ILE A 19 6.56 2.09 -22.69
N ARG A 20 6.51 1.01 -23.47
CA ARG A 20 7.32 0.83 -24.70
C ARG A 20 7.00 1.87 -25.77
N ASP A 21 5.72 2.21 -25.94
CA ASP A 21 5.29 3.27 -26.86
C ASP A 21 5.87 4.63 -26.45
N ARG A 22 5.94 4.91 -25.14
CA ARG A 22 6.60 6.11 -24.60
C ARG A 22 8.11 6.11 -24.85
N ILE A 23 8.81 4.98 -24.61
CA ILE A 23 10.23 4.85 -24.91
C ILE A 23 10.48 5.19 -26.40
N SER A 24 9.68 4.62 -27.30
CA SER A 24 9.76 4.87 -28.73
C SER A 24 9.48 6.33 -29.09
N LYS A 25 8.46 6.93 -28.51
CA LYS A 25 8.08 8.33 -28.71
C LYS A 25 9.21 9.30 -28.35
N PHE A 26 9.99 8.99 -27.33
CA PHE A 26 11.08 9.84 -26.83
C PHE A 26 12.48 9.45 -27.32
N GLY A 27 12.56 8.75 -28.46
CA GLY A 27 13.83 8.46 -29.10
C GLY A 27 14.63 7.33 -28.46
N GLY A 28 13.99 6.46 -27.70
CA GLY A 28 14.59 5.23 -27.17
C GLY A 28 14.98 5.24 -25.69
N LYS A 29 14.68 6.32 -24.94
CA LYS A 29 14.97 6.39 -23.51
C LYS A 29 13.82 7.04 -22.72
N LEU A 30 13.46 6.42 -21.59
CA LEU A 30 12.39 6.90 -20.71
C LEU A 30 12.81 6.84 -19.24
N TYR A 31 12.69 7.95 -18.54
CA TYR A 31 12.75 8.02 -17.08
C TYR A 31 11.34 7.85 -16.52
N LEU A 32 11.09 6.72 -15.86
CA LEU A 32 9.79 6.37 -15.30
C LEU A 32 9.82 6.59 -13.79
N GLU A 33 9.15 7.65 -13.34
CA GLU A 33 8.91 7.84 -11.92
C GLU A 33 7.91 6.81 -11.43
N PHE A 34 8.32 5.97 -10.49
CA PHE A 34 7.46 4.92 -9.97
C PHE A 34 6.84 5.35 -8.64
N GLY A 35 5.55 5.65 -8.69
CA GLY A 35 4.74 5.98 -7.53
C GLY A 35 4.24 4.76 -6.77
N GLY A 36 4.03 4.91 -5.46
CA GLY A 36 3.47 3.86 -4.61
C GLY A 36 4.40 2.66 -4.37
N LYS A 37 3.82 1.58 -3.82
CA LYS A 37 4.56 0.36 -3.49
C LYS A 37 4.77 -0.49 -4.74
N LEU A 38 6.02 -0.89 -4.98
CA LEU A 38 6.37 -1.84 -6.05
C LEU A 38 6.02 -3.27 -5.68
N PHE A 39 6.31 -3.63 -4.43
CA PHE A 39 5.93 -4.90 -3.83
C PHE A 39 4.68 -4.69 -2.96
N ASP A 40 3.80 -5.66 -2.95
CA ASP A 40 2.66 -5.73 -2.02
C ASP A 40 1.68 -4.55 -2.13
N ASP A 41 1.19 -4.26 -3.34
CA ASP A 41 0.13 -3.27 -3.55
C ASP A 41 -1.23 -3.79 -3.11
N PHE A 42 -1.37 -3.94 -1.79
CA PHE A 42 -2.59 -4.46 -1.19
C PHE A 42 -3.79 -3.52 -1.32
N HIS A 43 -3.57 -2.21 -1.48
CA HIS A 43 -4.69 -1.30 -1.70
C HIS A 43 -5.36 -1.60 -3.05
N ALA A 44 -4.58 -1.66 -4.12
CA ALA A 44 -5.11 -1.98 -5.45
C ALA A 44 -5.84 -3.33 -5.47
N SER A 45 -5.29 -4.36 -4.83
CA SER A 45 -5.93 -5.68 -4.77
C SER A 45 -7.23 -5.71 -3.96
N ARG A 46 -7.42 -4.77 -3.01
CA ARG A 46 -8.66 -4.66 -2.23
C ARG A 46 -9.78 -3.90 -2.95
N VAL A 47 -9.44 -2.95 -3.83
CA VAL A 47 -10.43 -2.13 -4.55
C VAL A 47 -10.69 -2.60 -5.98
N LEU A 48 -9.77 -3.39 -6.54
CA LEU A 48 -9.86 -4.00 -7.86
C LEU A 48 -9.76 -5.53 -7.72
N PRO A 49 -10.87 -6.23 -7.40
CA PRO A 49 -10.85 -7.69 -7.24
C PRO A 49 -10.32 -8.40 -8.47
N GLY A 50 -9.22 -9.12 -8.36
CA GLY A 50 -8.46 -9.72 -9.45
C GLY A 50 -7.09 -9.08 -9.70
N PHE A 51 -6.85 -7.87 -9.21
CA PHE A 51 -5.52 -7.25 -9.24
C PHE A 51 -4.55 -8.01 -8.34
N ALA A 52 -3.43 -8.49 -8.90
CA ALA A 52 -2.41 -9.17 -8.12
C ALA A 52 -1.48 -8.16 -7.44
N PRO A 53 -1.19 -8.28 -6.12
CA PRO A 53 -0.34 -7.33 -5.39
C PRO A 53 1.06 -7.15 -6.00
N ASP A 54 1.55 -8.14 -6.74
CA ASP A 54 2.85 -8.18 -7.41
C ASP A 54 2.80 -7.75 -8.89
N SER A 55 1.68 -7.23 -9.39
CA SER A 55 1.48 -6.86 -10.81
C SER A 55 2.53 -5.91 -11.34
N LYS A 56 2.94 -4.93 -10.52
CA LYS A 56 3.98 -3.96 -10.88
C LYS A 56 5.34 -4.62 -11.09
N VAL A 57 5.66 -5.58 -10.24
CA VAL A 57 6.89 -6.38 -10.36
C VAL A 57 6.83 -7.27 -11.60
N LYS A 58 5.71 -7.94 -11.85
CA LYS A 58 5.51 -8.78 -13.05
C LYS A 58 5.69 -7.97 -14.33
N MET A 59 5.12 -6.76 -14.38
CA MET A 59 5.31 -5.84 -15.50
C MET A 59 6.79 -5.49 -15.73
N LEU A 60 7.54 -5.18 -14.67
CA LEU A 60 8.97 -4.89 -14.78
C LEU A 60 9.79 -6.12 -15.23
N LEU A 61 9.38 -7.32 -14.80
CA LEU A 61 10.01 -8.57 -15.23
C LEU A 61 9.80 -8.85 -16.72
N GLU A 62 8.67 -8.46 -17.30
CA GLU A 62 8.46 -8.52 -18.77
C GLU A 62 9.41 -7.61 -19.56
N MET A 63 9.93 -6.57 -18.90
CA MET A 63 10.86 -5.60 -19.48
C MET A 63 12.25 -5.66 -18.85
N LYS A 64 12.61 -6.78 -18.19
CA LYS A 64 13.83 -6.90 -17.37
C LYS A 64 15.12 -6.55 -18.11
N ASP A 65 15.20 -6.85 -19.41
CA ASP A 65 16.40 -6.58 -20.23
C ASP A 65 16.47 -5.12 -20.71
N GLU A 66 15.33 -4.41 -20.69
CA GLU A 66 15.19 -3.01 -21.06
C GLU A 66 15.24 -2.07 -19.85
N ALA A 67 14.95 -2.58 -18.64
CA ALA A 67 14.77 -1.80 -17.41
C ALA A 67 16.01 -1.80 -16.52
N GLU A 68 16.36 -0.64 -15.98
CA GLU A 68 17.26 -0.50 -14.84
C GLU A 68 16.61 0.31 -13.73
N ILE A 69 16.92 -0.05 -12.50
CA ILE A 69 16.32 0.56 -11.31
C ILE A 69 17.31 1.57 -10.71
N VAL A 70 16.82 2.77 -10.44
CA VAL A 70 17.48 3.80 -9.64
C VAL A 70 16.65 4.03 -8.39
N ILE A 71 17.26 3.93 -7.21
CA ILE A 71 16.57 4.13 -5.94
C ILE A 71 16.92 5.51 -5.39
N ALA A 72 15.90 6.38 -5.24
CA ALA A 72 16.07 7.71 -4.66
C ALA A 72 15.78 7.67 -3.15
N ILE A 73 16.69 8.24 -2.35
CA ILE A 73 16.53 8.37 -0.90
C ILE A 73 16.96 9.77 -0.45
N SER A 74 16.17 10.41 0.43
CA SER A 74 16.49 11.74 0.94
C SER A 74 17.56 11.70 2.04
N ALA A 75 18.59 12.51 1.93
CA ALA A 75 19.59 12.69 2.98
C ALA A 75 18.98 13.17 4.30
N ASP A 76 17.91 13.98 4.25
CA ASP A 76 17.20 14.42 5.45
C ASP A 76 16.42 13.28 6.13
N ASP A 77 15.88 12.33 5.35
CA ASP A 77 15.21 11.14 5.89
C ASP A 77 16.23 10.17 6.52
N ILE A 78 17.44 10.07 5.94
CA ILE A 78 18.56 9.30 6.50
C ILE A 78 18.97 9.92 7.87
N GLU A 79 19.23 11.23 7.92
CA GLU A 79 19.64 11.91 9.17
C GLU A 79 18.61 11.75 10.30
N ARG A 80 17.32 11.68 9.96
CA ARG A 80 16.25 11.52 10.95
C ARG A 80 15.95 10.06 11.27
N SER A 81 16.63 9.11 10.66
CA SER A 81 16.33 7.67 10.74
C SER A 81 14.83 7.40 10.53
N LYS A 82 14.25 8.03 9.50
CA LYS A 82 12.84 7.95 9.19
C LYS A 82 12.44 6.51 8.90
N ARG A 83 11.33 6.09 9.51
CA ARG A 83 10.85 4.71 9.39
C ARG A 83 9.63 4.59 8.50
N ARG A 84 9.55 3.46 7.81
CA ARG A 84 8.32 3.05 7.12
C ARG A 84 7.27 2.62 8.14
N GLY A 85 6.09 3.21 8.06
CA GLY A 85 5.00 2.92 9.00
C GLY A 85 4.48 1.47 8.94
N ASP A 86 4.57 0.83 7.76
CA ASP A 86 4.09 -0.54 7.54
C ASP A 86 5.11 -1.63 7.94
N LEU A 87 6.40 -1.36 7.84
CA LEU A 87 7.47 -2.32 8.11
C LEU A 87 8.25 -2.01 9.40
N GLY A 88 8.16 -0.79 9.92
CA GLY A 88 8.89 -0.37 11.11
C GLY A 88 10.41 -0.22 10.93
N ILE A 89 10.96 -0.47 9.75
CA ILE A 89 12.39 -0.35 9.40
C ILE A 89 12.71 1.06 8.92
N THR A 90 13.99 1.46 9.01
CA THR A 90 14.44 2.75 8.49
C THR A 90 14.42 2.80 6.96
N TYR A 91 14.43 3.99 6.37
CA TYR A 91 14.50 4.13 4.91
C TYR A 91 15.81 3.60 4.33
N GLU A 92 16.93 3.71 5.08
CA GLU A 92 18.20 3.10 4.70
C GLU A 92 18.10 1.57 4.64
N ASP A 93 17.52 0.94 5.68
CA ASP A 93 17.35 -0.50 5.72
C ASP A 93 16.37 -0.97 4.63
N ASP A 94 15.32 -0.18 4.37
CA ASP A 94 14.40 -0.48 3.27
C ASP A 94 15.07 -0.33 1.90
N THR A 95 15.97 0.65 1.71
CA THR A 95 16.77 0.77 0.49
C THR A 95 17.61 -0.49 0.25
N LEU A 96 18.28 -1.00 1.30
CA LEU A 96 19.06 -2.24 1.19
C LEU A 96 18.16 -3.45 0.89
N ARG A 97 17.00 -3.54 1.57
CA ARG A 97 16.00 -4.59 1.31
C ARG A 97 15.48 -4.54 -0.13
N LEU A 98 15.22 -3.33 -0.66
CA LEU A 98 14.79 -3.17 -2.05
C LEU A 98 15.86 -3.61 -3.04
N ILE A 99 17.15 -3.29 -2.79
CA ILE A 99 18.27 -3.74 -3.62
C ILE A 99 18.30 -5.27 -3.66
N ASP A 100 18.24 -5.91 -2.49
CA ASP A 100 18.26 -7.38 -2.41
C ASP A 100 17.03 -8.00 -3.07
N ALA A 101 15.86 -7.44 -2.86
CA ALA A 101 14.60 -7.92 -3.44
C ALA A 101 14.64 -7.84 -4.99
N PHE A 102 15.07 -6.70 -5.56
CA PHE A 102 15.16 -6.55 -7.01
C PHE A 102 16.22 -7.47 -7.62
N ARG A 103 17.41 -7.58 -7.00
CA ARG A 103 18.46 -8.51 -7.44
C ARG A 103 17.96 -9.96 -7.36
N GLY A 104 17.26 -10.33 -6.30
CA GLY A 104 16.73 -11.68 -6.09
C GLY A 104 15.71 -12.12 -7.16
N ILE A 105 15.01 -11.20 -7.80
CA ILE A 105 14.07 -11.47 -8.90
C ILE A 105 14.68 -11.22 -10.28
N GLY A 106 15.99 -10.88 -10.37
CA GLY A 106 16.73 -10.72 -11.61
C GLY A 106 16.57 -9.36 -12.30
N LEU A 107 16.10 -8.31 -11.58
CA LEU A 107 16.10 -6.94 -12.08
C LEU A 107 17.46 -6.27 -11.83
N TYR A 108 17.90 -5.47 -12.80
CA TYR A 108 19.17 -4.76 -12.72
C TYR A 108 19.02 -3.49 -11.87
N ILE A 109 19.83 -3.38 -10.81
CA ILE A 109 19.98 -2.16 -10.02
C ILE A 109 21.15 -1.37 -10.58
N GLY A 110 20.87 -0.22 -11.19
CA GLY A 110 21.90 0.68 -11.71
C GLY A 110 22.60 1.43 -10.59
N SER A 111 21.84 2.13 -9.76
CA SER A 111 22.40 3.02 -8.74
C SER A 111 21.40 3.40 -7.64
N VAL A 112 21.94 4.05 -6.61
CA VAL A 112 21.19 4.81 -5.61
C VAL A 112 21.50 6.29 -5.76
N VAL A 113 20.51 7.16 -5.69
CA VAL A 113 20.68 8.62 -5.63
C VAL A 113 20.29 9.14 -4.27
N ILE A 114 21.23 9.80 -3.60
CA ILE A 114 20.95 10.51 -2.33
C ILE A 114 20.58 11.94 -2.66
N THR A 115 19.31 12.26 -2.46
CA THR A 115 18.73 13.57 -2.76
C THR A 115 18.77 14.51 -1.53
N HIS A 116 18.48 15.81 -1.72
CA HIS A 116 18.54 16.82 -0.66
C HIS A 116 19.88 16.84 0.08
N TYR A 117 20.97 16.49 -0.64
CA TYR A 117 22.29 16.38 -0.05
C TYR A 117 22.91 17.77 0.18
N ARG A 118 23.56 17.95 1.33
CA ARG A 118 24.27 19.15 1.75
C ARG A 118 25.48 18.84 2.66
N GLY A 119 25.97 17.60 2.64
CA GLY A 119 27.11 17.16 3.47
C GLY A 119 26.68 16.56 4.82
N GLN A 120 25.53 15.92 4.89
CA GLN A 120 25.05 15.23 6.11
C GLN A 120 25.93 14.01 6.41
N ALA A 121 26.44 13.94 7.65
CA ALA A 121 27.44 12.93 8.03
C ALA A 121 26.91 11.48 7.98
N ILE A 122 25.64 11.27 8.35
CA ILE A 122 25.02 9.93 8.32
C ILE A 122 24.77 9.52 6.84
N ALA A 123 24.37 10.47 6.00
CA ALA A 123 24.21 10.23 4.57
C ALA A 123 25.55 9.83 3.90
N ASP A 124 26.68 10.46 4.31
CA ASP A 124 28.02 10.09 3.86
C ASP A 124 28.42 8.66 4.30
N GLN A 125 28.06 8.27 5.51
CA GLN A 125 28.30 6.92 6.00
C GLN A 125 27.47 5.89 5.20
N PHE A 126 26.21 6.22 4.92
CA PHE A 126 25.34 5.37 4.13
C PHE A 126 25.83 5.23 2.68
N LYS A 127 26.29 6.33 2.06
CA LYS A 127 26.95 6.31 0.76
C LYS A 127 28.11 5.33 0.74
N LYS A 128 29.05 5.43 1.69
CA LYS A 128 30.20 4.52 1.79
C LYS A 128 29.77 3.05 1.97
N ARG A 129 28.69 2.81 2.74
CA ARG A 129 28.14 1.46 2.92
C ARG A 129 27.62 0.89 1.60
N LEU A 130 26.90 1.66 0.81
CA LEU A 130 26.39 1.24 -0.50
C LEU A 130 27.52 0.98 -1.50
N GLU A 131 28.52 1.88 -1.55
CA GLU A 131 29.70 1.72 -2.41
C GLU A 131 30.50 0.44 -2.05
N ALA A 132 30.62 0.13 -0.75
CA ALA A 132 31.24 -1.11 -0.28
C ALA A 132 30.46 -2.37 -0.69
N LEU A 133 29.13 -2.25 -0.93
CA LEU A 133 28.26 -3.31 -1.48
C LEU A 133 28.26 -3.35 -3.02
N GLY A 134 29.11 -2.56 -3.65
CA GLY A 134 29.21 -2.51 -5.12
C GLY A 134 28.02 -1.82 -5.79
N VAL A 135 27.38 -0.88 -5.11
CA VAL A 135 26.28 -0.07 -5.65
C VAL A 135 26.80 1.33 -5.97
N ALA A 136 26.62 1.80 -7.19
CA ALA A 136 26.95 3.16 -7.57
C ALA A 136 26.03 4.16 -6.85
N VAL A 137 26.61 5.25 -6.32
CA VAL A 137 25.85 6.27 -5.58
C VAL A 137 26.12 7.63 -6.18
N TYR A 138 25.05 8.39 -6.44
CA TYR A 138 25.07 9.74 -6.96
C TYR A 138 24.45 10.72 -5.97
N LEU A 139 24.90 11.97 -5.98
CA LEU A 139 24.44 13.03 -5.09
C LEU A 139 23.64 14.07 -5.85
N HIS A 140 22.41 14.33 -5.38
CA HIS A 140 21.58 15.43 -5.85
C HIS A 140 21.38 16.46 -4.73
N TYR A 141 21.68 17.70 -5.02
CA TYR A 141 21.75 18.78 -4.07
C TYR A 141 20.43 19.50 -3.89
N ILE A 142 20.29 20.24 -2.78
CA ILE A 142 19.16 21.13 -2.56
C ILE A 142 19.24 22.30 -3.53
N ILE A 143 18.15 22.55 -4.25
CA ILE A 143 17.99 23.72 -5.10
C ILE A 143 17.10 24.71 -4.34
N PRO A 144 17.59 25.94 -4.04
CA PRO A 144 16.79 26.96 -3.36
C PRO A 144 15.50 27.26 -4.14
N ASP A 145 14.43 27.48 -3.40
CA ASP A 145 13.11 27.82 -3.93
C ASP A 145 12.52 26.79 -4.94
N TYR A 146 12.99 25.53 -4.87
CA TYR A 146 12.36 24.45 -5.63
C TYR A 146 10.94 24.17 -5.09
N PRO A 147 9.91 24.03 -5.95
CA PRO A 147 9.97 23.98 -7.42
C PRO A 147 9.66 25.33 -8.12
N SER A 148 9.57 26.44 -7.42
CA SER A 148 9.05 27.71 -7.97
C SER A 148 10.04 28.46 -8.85
N ASN A 149 11.35 28.36 -8.56
CA ASN A 149 12.40 29.10 -9.29
C ASN A 149 12.89 28.32 -10.51
N VAL A 150 12.04 28.23 -11.55
CA VAL A 150 12.36 27.48 -12.78
C VAL A 150 13.66 27.95 -13.44
N PRO A 151 13.99 29.27 -13.54
CA PRO A 151 15.26 29.70 -14.11
C PRO A 151 16.49 29.12 -13.40
N LEU A 152 16.48 29.06 -12.07
CA LEU A 152 17.56 28.47 -11.27
C LEU A 152 17.57 26.94 -11.42
N ILE A 153 16.40 26.31 -11.38
CA ILE A 153 16.27 24.86 -11.48
C ILE A 153 16.93 24.35 -12.78
N ILE A 154 16.67 25.02 -13.92
CA ILE A 154 17.20 24.68 -15.24
C ILE A 154 18.47 25.47 -15.54
N SER A 155 19.42 25.43 -14.64
CA SER A 155 20.74 26.07 -14.78
C SER A 155 21.85 25.16 -14.29
N ASP A 156 23.11 25.57 -14.51
CA ASP A 156 24.28 24.83 -14.03
C ASP A 156 24.36 24.84 -12.48
N GLU A 157 23.77 25.84 -11.83
CA GLU A 157 23.68 25.94 -10.35
C GLU A 157 22.50 25.15 -9.78
N GLY A 158 21.52 24.80 -10.62
CA GLY A 158 20.37 23.96 -10.28
C GLY A 158 20.61 22.49 -10.62
N PHE A 159 19.88 22.00 -11.63
CA PHE A 159 20.04 20.61 -12.07
C PHE A 159 21.44 20.29 -12.58
N GLY A 160 22.16 21.27 -13.13
CA GLY A 160 23.54 21.10 -13.58
C GLY A 160 24.52 20.76 -12.48
N LYS A 161 24.24 21.15 -11.23
CA LYS A 161 25.05 20.80 -10.07
C LYS A 161 24.88 19.35 -9.62
N ASN A 162 23.72 18.75 -9.89
CA ASN A 162 23.48 17.35 -9.57
C ASN A 162 24.40 16.43 -10.38
N GLU A 163 24.89 15.38 -9.75
CA GLU A 163 25.68 14.38 -10.45
C GLU A 163 24.83 13.67 -11.51
N TYR A 164 25.36 13.51 -12.71
CA TYR A 164 24.70 12.75 -13.76
C TYR A 164 24.74 11.27 -13.42
N ILE A 165 23.58 10.63 -13.38
CA ILE A 165 23.45 9.20 -13.16
C ILE A 165 23.72 8.49 -14.49
N GLU A 166 24.81 7.74 -14.57
CA GLU A 166 25.12 6.94 -15.75
C GLU A 166 24.14 5.76 -15.85
N THR A 167 23.38 5.73 -16.93
CA THR A 167 22.36 4.72 -17.19
C THR A 167 22.62 4.03 -18.52
N THR A 168 22.34 2.73 -18.57
CA THR A 168 22.70 1.87 -19.70
C THR A 168 21.50 1.31 -20.46
N ARG A 169 20.29 1.44 -19.91
CA ARG A 169 19.07 0.84 -20.46
C ARG A 169 18.08 1.89 -20.94
N SER A 170 17.15 1.47 -21.79
CA SER A 170 16.13 2.33 -22.38
C SER A 170 15.04 2.75 -21.39
N LEU A 171 14.75 1.92 -20.39
CA LEU A 171 13.79 2.22 -19.31
C LEU A 171 14.55 2.40 -18.00
N VAL A 172 14.57 3.62 -17.49
CA VAL A 172 15.14 3.95 -16.18
C VAL A 172 14.00 4.14 -15.18
N VAL A 173 13.83 3.18 -14.29
CA VAL A 173 12.77 3.20 -13.26
C VAL A 173 13.30 3.87 -11.99
N VAL A 174 12.78 5.04 -11.66
CA VAL A 174 13.15 5.76 -10.43
C VAL A 174 12.14 5.47 -9.34
N THR A 175 12.55 4.72 -8.33
CA THR A 175 11.74 4.33 -7.17
C THR A 175 12.33 4.83 -5.86
N ALA A 176 11.65 4.60 -4.73
CA ALA A 176 12.10 5.08 -3.43
C ALA A 176 11.46 4.27 -2.28
N PRO A 177 12.08 4.25 -1.08
CA PRO A 177 11.49 3.65 0.11
C PRO A 177 10.21 4.35 0.59
N GLY A 178 10.00 5.63 0.21
CA GLY A 178 8.79 6.36 0.60
C GLY A 178 8.59 7.69 -0.13
N PRO A 179 7.52 8.43 0.21
CA PRO A 179 7.22 9.72 -0.37
C PRO A 179 8.25 10.78 0.03
N GLY A 180 8.39 11.84 -0.79
CA GLY A 180 9.32 12.94 -0.51
C GLY A 180 10.80 12.64 -0.78
N SER A 181 11.14 11.48 -1.33
CA SER A 181 12.52 11.07 -1.62
C SER A 181 13.15 11.71 -2.87
N GLY A 182 12.45 12.63 -3.56
CA GLY A 182 12.98 13.37 -4.71
C GLY A 182 12.95 12.64 -6.04
N LYS A 183 12.11 11.62 -6.24
CA LYS A 183 12.00 10.85 -7.50
C LYS A 183 11.78 11.72 -8.73
N MET A 184 10.77 12.60 -8.69
CA MET A 184 10.45 13.51 -9.80
C MET A 184 11.65 14.42 -10.13
N ALA A 185 12.23 15.06 -9.11
CA ALA A 185 13.40 15.93 -9.30
C ALA A 185 14.60 15.18 -9.88
N THR A 186 14.78 13.91 -9.49
CA THR A 186 15.81 13.03 -10.07
C THR A 186 15.55 12.78 -11.56
N CYS A 187 14.33 12.42 -11.95
CA CYS A 187 13.97 12.25 -13.36
C CYS A 187 14.20 13.52 -14.17
N LEU A 188 13.71 14.67 -13.68
CA LEU A 188 13.86 15.96 -14.37
C LEU A 188 15.30 16.40 -14.47
N SER A 189 16.12 16.20 -13.43
CA SER A 189 17.56 16.47 -13.45
C SER A 189 18.26 15.61 -14.50
N GLN A 190 17.90 14.32 -14.63
CA GLN A 190 18.45 13.45 -15.65
C GLN A 190 18.05 13.93 -17.07
N LEU A 191 16.80 14.35 -17.30
CA LEU A 191 16.39 14.92 -18.59
C LEU A 191 17.21 16.16 -18.96
N TYR A 192 17.49 17.04 -18.00
CA TYR A 192 18.37 18.18 -18.20
C TYR A 192 19.76 17.77 -18.64
N HIS A 193 20.36 16.79 -17.98
CA HIS A 193 21.68 16.26 -18.31
C HIS A 193 21.70 15.54 -19.65
N GLU A 194 20.69 14.72 -19.96
CA GLU A 194 20.54 14.02 -21.26
C GLU A 194 20.45 15.04 -22.41
N HIS A 195 19.61 16.05 -22.25
CA HIS A 195 19.46 17.12 -23.25
C HIS A 195 20.81 17.84 -23.51
N LYS A 196 21.54 18.19 -22.46
CA LYS A 196 22.89 18.81 -22.59
C LYS A 196 23.89 17.92 -23.30
N ARG A 197 23.70 16.59 -23.26
CA ARG A 197 24.53 15.59 -23.95
C ARG A 197 24.03 15.25 -25.36
N GLY A 198 22.92 15.87 -25.79
CA GLY A 198 22.28 15.57 -27.07
C GLY A 198 21.59 14.22 -27.13
N ILE A 199 21.27 13.64 -25.96
CA ILE A 199 20.57 12.37 -25.85
C ILE A 199 19.07 12.67 -25.73
N SER A 200 18.26 12.04 -26.59
CA SER A 200 16.80 12.12 -26.51
C SER A 200 16.30 11.20 -25.41
N ALA A 201 15.53 11.74 -24.49
CA ALA A 201 14.91 10.99 -23.40
C ALA A 201 13.57 11.61 -23.01
N GLY A 202 12.67 10.83 -22.44
CA GLY A 202 11.36 11.30 -21.97
C GLY A 202 11.15 11.02 -20.48
N TYR A 203 10.07 11.59 -19.96
CA TYR A 203 9.58 11.36 -18.61
C TYR A 203 8.22 10.66 -18.64
N ALA A 204 7.96 9.81 -17.69
CA ALA A 204 6.60 9.36 -17.40
C ALA A 204 6.44 9.08 -15.90
N LYS A 205 5.21 9.23 -15.41
CA LYS A 205 4.82 8.87 -14.06
C LYS A 205 3.97 7.61 -14.08
N PHE A 206 4.43 6.56 -13.41
CA PHE A 206 3.65 5.35 -13.25
C PHE A 206 2.58 5.54 -12.19
N GLU A 207 1.33 5.30 -12.56
CA GLU A 207 0.19 5.44 -11.68
C GLU A 207 -0.75 4.25 -11.81
N THR A 208 -1.42 3.90 -10.72
CA THR A 208 -2.56 2.98 -10.70
C THR A 208 -3.83 3.74 -10.34
N PHE A 209 -3.71 4.74 -9.47
CA PHE A 209 -4.78 5.61 -9.00
C PHE A 209 -4.36 7.08 -9.08
N PRO A 210 -5.33 8.01 -9.25
CA PRO A 210 -6.74 7.73 -9.54
C PRO A 210 -6.89 7.05 -10.90
N VAL A 211 -7.97 6.32 -11.09
CA VAL A 211 -8.27 5.70 -12.40
C VAL A 211 -8.87 6.78 -13.31
N TRP A 212 -8.11 7.18 -14.33
CA TRP A 212 -8.35 8.41 -15.09
C TRP A 212 -9.69 8.46 -15.84
N ASN A 213 -10.09 7.32 -16.40
CA ASN A 213 -11.30 7.19 -17.24
C ASN A 213 -12.56 6.80 -16.47
N LEU A 214 -12.49 6.76 -15.13
CA LEU A 214 -13.67 6.63 -14.27
C LEU A 214 -14.20 8.01 -13.86
N PRO A 215 -15.50 8.12 -13.52
CA PRO A 215 -16.06 9.36 -12.99
C PRO A 215 -15.34 9.82 -11.71
N LEU A 216 -15.30 11.13 -11.46
CA LEU A 216 -14.65 11.73 -10.29
C LEU A 216 -15.12 11.08 -8.96
N LYS A 217 -16.43 10.85 -8.82
CA LYS A 217 -17.05 10.27 -7.63
C LYS A 217 -17.23 8.74 -7.72
N HIS A 218 -16.50 8.09 -8.62
CA HIS A 218 -16.54 6.63 -8.70
C HIS A 218 -15.97 6.01 -7.42
N PRO A 219 -16.60 4.97 -6.83
CA PRO A 219 -16.14 4.36 -5.58
C PRO A 219 -14.67 3.96 -5.56
N VAL A 220 -14.13 3.47 -6.69
CA VAL A 220 -12.70 3.13 -6.85
C VAL A 220 -11.79 4.34 -6.60
N ASN A 221 -12.12 5.51 -7.19
CA ASN A 221 -11.37 6.75 -7.00
C ASN A 221 -11.54 7.30 -5.59
N LEU A 222 -12.76 7.23 -5.03
CA LEU A 222 -13.04 7.66 -3.65
C LEU A 222 -12.33 6.78 -2.61
N ALA A 223 -12.19 5.48 -2.86
CA ALA A 223 -11.44 4.58 -1.98
C ALA A 223 -9.95 4.93 -1.92
N TYR A 224 -9.38 5.41 -3.02
CA TYR A 224 -8.00 5.89 -3.02
C TYR A 224 -7.87 7.24 -2.29
N GLU A 225 -8.79 8.16 -2.49
CA GLU A 225 -8.84 9.43 -1.76
C GLU A 225 -8.97 9.19 -0.24
N ALA A 226 -9.79 8.22 0.18
CA ALA A 226 -9.86 7.79 1.57
C ALA A 226 -8.57 7.15 2.08
N ALA A 227 -7.80 6.48 1.20
CA ALA A 227 -6.52 5.85 1.56
C ALA A 227 -5.36 6.85 1.68
N THR A 228 -5.51 8.05 1.13
CA THR A 228 -4.52 9.14 1.13
C THR A 228 -5.03 10.40 1.85
N ALA A 229 -6.04 10.24 2.69
CA ALA A 229 -6.66 11.34 3.43
C ALA A 229 -5.68 12.06 4.38
N ASP A 230 -4.66 11.36 4.87
CA ASP A 230 -3.54 11.90 5.66
C ASP A 230 -2.57 12.76 4.84
N LEU A 231 -2.53 12.60 3.51
CA LEU A 231 -1.65 13.34 2.59
C LEU A 231 -2.32 14.54 1.94
N ASP A 232 -3.57 14.83 2.24
CA ASP A 232 -4.38 15.87 1.60
C ASP A 232 -4.58 15.68 0.08
N ASP A 233 -4.42 14.46 -0.42
CA ASP A 233 -4.70 14.13 -1.81
C ASP A 233 -6.21 14.15 -2.06
N VAL A 234 -6.63 14.96 -3.03
CA VAL A 234 -8.02 15.08 -3.46
C VAL A 234 -8.09 14.84 -4.96
N ASN A 235 -9.02 14.00 -5.37
CA ASN A 235 -9.28 13.79 -6.80
C ASN A 235 -9.98 14.99 -7.40
N MET A 236 -9.55 15.38 -8.59
CA MET A 236 -10.18 16.47 -9.35
C MET A 236 -10.16 16.18 -10.85
N ILE A 237 -11.02 16.87 -11.58
CA ILE A 237 -10.95 16.85 -13.04
C ILE A 237 -9.67 17.57 -13.47
N ASP A 238 -8.91 16.95 -14.36
CA ASP A 238 -7.74 17.56 -14.98
C ASP A 238 -8.18 18.65 -15.98
N PRO A 239 -8.05 19.93 -15.63
CA PRO A 239 -8.52 21.03 -16.49
C PRO A 239 -7.66 21.17 -17.75
N PHE A 240 -6.37 20.84 -17.67
CA PHE A 240 -5.44 20.92 -18.78
C PHE A 240 -5.74 19.84 -19.83
N HIS A 241 -6.10 18.62 -19.38
CA HIS A 241 -6.47 17.54 -20.27
C HIS A 241 -7.80 17.83 -20.97
N LEU A 242 -8.76 18.36 -20.22
CA LEU A 242 -10.05 18.79 -20.78
C LEU A 242 -9.87 19.90 -21.82
N GLU A 243 -9.03 20.92 -21.54
CA GLU A 243 -8.76 22.01 -22.47
C GLU A 243 -8.03 21.53 -23.74
N ALA A 244 -7.02 20.66 -23.58
CA ALA A 244 -6.18 20.20 -24.69
C ALA A 244 -6.87 19.19 -25.62
N TYR A 245 -7.79 18.36 -25.10
CA TYR A 245 -8.33 17.19 -25.79
C TYR A 245 -9.87 17.10 -25.79
N GLY A 246 -10.57 17.93 -25.03
CA GLY A 246 -12.02 17.82 -24.83
C GLY A 246 -12.45 16.57 -24.08
N VAL A 247 -11.53 15.89 -23.38
CA VAL A 247 -11.76 14.65 -22.66
C VAL A 247 -11.64 14.89 -21.17
N THR A 248 -12.66 14.46 -20.42
CA THR A 248 -12.64 14.51 -18.95
C THR A 248 -11.82 13.36 -18.38
N THR A 249 -10.81 13.67 -17.59
CA THR A 249 -9.99 12.71 -16.85
C THR A 249 -9.88 13.12 -15.39
N VAL A 250 -9.65 12.16 -14.52
CA VAL A 250 -9.46 12.38 -13.08
C VAL A 250 -7.97 12.31 -12.74
N ASN A 251 -7.49 13.28 -11.97
CA ASN A 251 -6.12 13.32 -11.50
C ASN A 251 -6.06 13.87 -10.07
N TYR A 252 -4.88 13.94 -9.45
CA TYR A 252 -4.73 14.55 -8.13
C TYR A 252 -4.62 16.06 -8.21
N ASN A 253 -5.11 16.73 -7.17
CA ASN A 253 -4.87 18.16 -6.97
C ASN A 253 -3.38 18.52 -7.08
N ARG A 254 -2.49 17.80 -6.42
CA ARG A 254 -1.04 18.06 -6.43
C ARG A 254 -0.42 17.99 -7.83
N ASP A 255 -0.82 17.02 -8.64
CA ASP A 255 -0.29 16.89 -10.00
C ASP A 255 -0.82 17.98 -10.92
N VAL A 256 -2.08 18.37 -10.74
CA VAL A 256 -2.71 19.47 -11.47
C VAL A 256 -2.08 20.82 -11.09
N GLU A 257 -1.87 21.07 -9.80
CA GLU A 257 -1.28 22.33 -9.29
C GLU A 257 0.19 22.51 -9.70
N ILE A 258 0.98 21.43 -9.75
CA ILE A 258 2.38 21.51 -10.15
C ILE A 258 2.61 21.53 -11.65
N PHE A 259 1.61 21.12 -12.46
CA PHE A 259 1.78 20.96 -13.90
C PHE A 259 2.28 22.22 -14.62
N PRO A 260 1.82 23.46 -14.33
CA PRO A 260 2.35 24.66 -15.00
C PRO A 260 3.86 24.85 -14.79
N VAL A 261 4.38 24.47 -13.62
CA VAL A 261 5.81 24.51 -13.32
C VAL A 261 6.55 23.45 -14.13
N LEU A 262 6.01 22.22 -14.19
CA LEU A 262 6.60 21.12 -14.98
C LEU A 262 6.59 21.46 -16.47
N GLU A 263 5.50 22.02 -16.97
CA GLU A 263 5.42 22.49 -18.36
C GLU A 263 6.51 23.54 -18.67
N ALA A 264 6.71 24.51 -17.78
CA ALA A 264 7.76 25.49 -17.92
C ALA A 264 9.18 24.88 -17.90
N ILE A 265 9.40 23.85 -17.07
CA ILE A 265 10.63 23.07 -17.03
C ILE A 265 10.85 22.35 -18.37
N PHE A 266 9.84 21.62 -18.87
CA PHE A 266 9.93 20.92 -20.15
C PHE A 266 10.15 21.87 -21.33
N LYS A 267 9.45 23.02 -21.38
CA LYS A 267 9.67 24.05 -22.40
C LYS A 267 11.11 24.55 -22.42
N ARG A 268 11.76 24.69 -21.27
CA ARG A 268 13.16 25.09 -21.20
C ARG A 268 14.14 23.98 -21.58
N ILE A 269 13.82 22.71 -21.30
CA ILE A 269 14.66 21.58 -21.68
C ILE A 269 14.53 21.31 -23.19
N TYR A 270 13.31 21.23 -23.72
CA TYR A 270 13.08 20.76 -25.09
C TYR A 270 12.74 21.85 -26.12
N GLY A 271 12.57 23.09 -25.68
CA GLY A 271 12.03 24.19 -26.53
C GLY A 271 10.50 24.26 -26.48
N GLU A 272 9.81 23.13 -26.46
CA GLU A 272 8.37 23.00 -26.24
C GLU A 272 8.07 21.86 -25.26
N SER A 273 6.91 21.92 -24.60
CA SER A 273 6.51 20.81 -23.72
C SER A 273 5.97 19.64 -24.54
N PRO A 274 6.48 18.41 -24.36
CA PRO A 274 5.91 17.23 -25.00
C PRO A 274 4.59 16.78 -24.35
N TYR A 275 4.19 17.43 -23.24
CA TYR A 275 2.98 17.15 -22.47
C TYR A 275 2.07 18.36 -22.43
N LYS A 276 0.77 18.13 -22.58
CA LYS A 276 -0.28 19.15 -22.50
C LYS A 276 -1.06 19.11 -21.18
N SER A 277 -0.89 18.06 -20.42
CA SER A 277 -1.59 17.87 -19.12
C SER A 277 -0.81 16.94 -18.19
N PRO A 278 -1.10 16.95 -16.88
CA PRO A 278 -0.57 15.94 -15.96
C PRO A 278 -0.95 14.52 -16.36
N THR A 279 -2.16 14.31 -16.90
CA THR A 279 -2.59 13.00 -17.43
C THR A 279 -1.69 12.51 -18.58
N ASP A 280 -1.20 13.41 -19.44
CA ASP A 280 -0.26 13.05 -20.52
C ASP A 280 1.08 12.54 -19.98
N MET A 281 1.53 13.03 -18.84
CA MET A 281 2.78 12.59 -18.22
C MET A 281 2.66 11.19 -17.63
N GLY A 282 1.48 10.80 -17.23
CA GLY A 282 1.26 9.54 -16.53
C GLY A 282 1.15 8.33 -17.47
N VAL A 283 1.33 7.14 -16.90
CA VAL A 283 1.01 5.84 -17.52
C VAL A 283 0.07 5.10 -16.58
N ASN A 284 -1.21 4.96 -16.98
CA ASN A 284 -2.24 4.31 -16.19
C ASN A 284 -3.27 3.62 -17.10
N MET A 285 -3.21 2.31 -17.17
CA MET A 285 -4.12 1.49 -17.96
C MET A 285 -5.18 0.77 -17.09
N ALA A 286 -5.25 1.06 -15.79
CA ALA A 286 -6.09 0.33 -14.86
C ALA A 286 -7.58 0.34 -15.26
N GLY A 287 -8.12 1.49 -15.64
CA GLY A 287 -9.54 1.60 -15.99
C GLY A 287 -9.96 0.84 -17.23
N TYR A 288 -9.02 0.52 -18.13
CA TYR A 288 -9.28 -0.30 -19.33
C TYR A 288 -9.31 -1.80 -19.04
N CYS A 289 -8.99 -2.18 -17.78
CA CYS A 289 -8.88 -3.57 -17.33
C CYS A 289 -9.98 -3.96 -16.33
N ILE A 290 -10.88 -3.04 -15.99
CA ILE A 290 -12.08 -3.34 -15.21
C ILE A 290 -13.03 -4.13 -16.11
N THR A 291 -13.42 -5.33 -15.65
CA THR A 291 -14.31 -6.28 -16.36
C THR A 291 -15.68 -6.39 -15.70
N ASP A 292 -15.75 -6.06 -14.41
CA ASP A 292 -16.96 -6.03 -13.61
C ASP A 292 -16.91 -4.83 -12.66
N ASP A 293 -17.53 -3.75 -13.10
CA ASP A 293 -17.54 -2.47 -12.40
C ASP A 293 -18.26 -2.54 -11.05
N GLU A 294 -19.37 -3.29 -10.97
CA GLU A 294 -20.13 -3.47 -9.74
C GLU A 294 -19.30 -4.18 -8.66
N ALA A 295 -18.51 -5.20 -9.04
CA ALA A 295 -17.60 -5.87 -8.13
C ALA A 295 -16.51 -4.91 -7.60
N CYS A 296 -15.97 -4.03 -8.46
CA CYS A 296 -15.00 -3.02 -8.05
C CYS A 296 -15.63 -1.94 -7.16
N CYS A 297 -16.86 -1.52 -7.44
CA CYS A 297 -17.60 -0.57 -6.62
C CYS A 297 -17.85 -1.13 -5.22
N GLU A 298 -18.32 -2.38 -5.11
CA GLU A 298 -18.58 -3.01 -3.81
C GLU A 298 -17.29 -3.19 -3.00
N ALA A 299 -16.22 -3.69 -3.60
CA ALA A 299 -14.92 -3.83 -2.96
C ALA A 299 -14.38 -2.48 -2.45
N SER A 300 -14.60 -1.41 -3.22
CA SER A 300 -14.18 -0.04 -2.88
C SER A 300 -14.99 0.53 -1.71
N LYS A 301 -16.31 0.28 -1.65
CA LYS A 301 -17.14 0.65 -0.48
C LYS A 301 -16.61 -0.02 0.79
N GLN A 302 -16.31 -1.33 0.72
CA GLN A 302 -15.73 -2.06 1.85
C GLN A 302 -14.39 -1.46 2.29
N GLU A 303 -13.52 -1.04 1.35
CA GLU A 303 -12.25 -0.39 1.68
C GLU A 303 -12.46 0.98 2.34
N ILE A 304 -13.38 1.81 1.86
CA ILE A 304 -13.70 3.11 2.46
C ILE A 304 -14.15 2.93 3.92
N ILE A 305 -15.04 1.97 4.19
CA ILE A 305 -15.52 1.68 5.56
C ILE A 305 -14.37 1.17 6.43
N ARG A 306 -13.47 0.33 5.92
CA ARG A 306 -12.28 -0.10 6.67
C ARG A 306 -11.37 1.08 7.02
N ARG A 307 -11.18 2.04 6.09
CA ARG A 307 -10.41 3.26 6.34
C ARG A 307 -11.05 4.14 7.40
N TYR A 308 -12.37 4.28 7.36
CA TYR A 308 -13.13 4.96 8.41
C TYR A 308 -12.84 4.37 9.80
N TYR A 309 -12.97 3.05 9.95
CA TYR A 309 -12.70 2.40 11.22
C TYR A 309 -11.24 2.49 11.65
N ALA A 310 -10.30 2.40 10.72
CA ALA A 310 -8.87 2.55 11.01
C ALA A 310 -8.57 3.96 11.55
N ALA A 311 -9.07 5.01 10.88
CA ALA A 311 -8.92 6.40 11.33
C ALA A 311 -9.61 6.64 12.69
N ALA A 312 -10.82 6.13 12.88
CA ALA A 312 -11.54 6.23 14.16
C ALA A 312 -10.78 5.56 15.31
N CYS A 313 -10.17 4.40 15.06
CA CYS A 313 -9.31 3.72 16.03
C CYS A 313 -8.02 4.50 16.31
N ALA A 314 -7.38 5.07 15.29
CA ALA A 314 -6.18 5.90 15.44
C ALA A 314 -6.45 7.13 16.31
N VAL A 315 -7.56 7.83 16.07
CA VAL A 315 -8.04 8.95 16.93
C VAL A 315 -8.29 8.47 18.35
N ARG A 316 -8.95 7.33 18.52
CA ARG A 316 -9.23 6.75 19.85
C ARG A 316 -7.98 6.40 20.63
N GLN A 317 -6.92 5.99 19.92
CA GLN A 317 -5.61 5.63 20.48
C GLN A 317 -4.70 6.84 20.70
N GLY A 318 -5.08 8.02 20.19
CA GLY A 318 -4.25 9.25 20.23
C GLY A 318 -3.05 9.20 19.26
N LEU A 319 -3.16 8.42 18.18
CA LEU A 319 -2.14 8.27 17.14
C LEU A 319 -2.35 9.22 15.96
N SER A 320 -3.55 9.73 15.78
CA SER A 320 -3.93 10.69 14.74
C SER A 320 -4.88 11.75 15.30
N ASP A 321 -4.96 12.91 14.65
CA ASP A 321 -6.00 13.88 14.92
C ASP A 321 -7.32 13.51 14.21
N ALA A 322 -8.39 14.28 14.47
CA ALA A 322 -9.69 13.99 13.87
C ALA A 322 -9.83 14.52 12.42
N ALA A 323 -8.81 15.10 11.82
CA ALA A 323 -8.92 15.70 10.49
C ALA A 323 -9.05 14.62 9.41
N GLU A 324 -8.22 13.59 9.44
CA GLU A 324 -8.28 12.42 8.57
C GLU A 324 -9.65 11.74 8.66
N LEU A 325 -10.12 11.46 9.89
CA LEU A 325 -11.44 10.84 10.11
C LEU A 325 -12.56 11.67 9.48
N ARG A 326 -12.58 12.99 9.71
CA ARG A 326 -13.60 13.88 9.11
C ARG A 326 -13.60 13.87 7.59
N LYS A 327 -12.43 13.79 6.95
CA LYS A 327 -12.34 13.68 5.49
C LYS A 327 -12.98 12.38 4.98
N ILE A 328 -12.68 11.25 5.64
CA ILE A 328 -13.26 9.97 5.26
C ILE A 328 -14.79 9.97 5.49
N GLU A 329 -15.28 10.59 6.57
CA GLU A 329 -16.73 10.78 6.80
C GLU A 329 -17.38 11.61 5.69
N LEU A 330 -16.71 12.67 5.21
CA LEU A 330 -17.22 13.47 4.08
C LEU A 330 -17.25 12.65 2.79
N ILE A 331 -16.25 11.81 2.53
CA ILE A 331 -16.23 10.89 1.38
C ILE A 331 -17.41 9.92 1.49
N MET A 332 -17.59 9.26 2.62
CA MET A 332 -18.71 8.34 2.85
C MET A 332 -20.07 9.03 2.61
N ASN A 333 -20.29 10.20 3.21
CA ASN A 333 -21.52 10.97 3.04
C ASN A 333 -21.76 11.36 1.58
N SER A 334 -20.72 11.81 0.86
CA SER A 334 -20.85 12.22 -0.54
C SER A 334 -21.13 11.05 -1.48
N ALA A 335 -20.71 9.86 -1.12
CA ALA A 335 -20.88 8.61 -1.87
C ALA A 335 -22.14 7.83 -1.46
N GLY A 336 -22.85 8.26 -0.41
CA GLY A 336 -23.98 7.53 0.16
C GLY A 336 -23.59 6.18 0.76
N ILE A 337 -22.36 6.08 1.30
CA ILE A 337 -21.82 4.87 1.94
C ILE A 337 -22.05 4.97 3.44
N SER A 338 -22.55 3.91 4.04
CA SER A 338 -22.77 3.80 5.48
C SER A 338 -22.05 2.57 6.06
N ILE A 339 -21.89 2.53 7.37
CA ILE A 339 -21.29 1.37 8.06
C ILE A 339 -22.15 0.11 7.94
N GLU A 340 -23.44 0.26 7.68
CA GLU A 340 -24.39 -0.84 7.45
C GLU A 340 -24.11 -1.58 6.14
N ASP A 341 -23.42 -0.95 5.18
CA ASP A 341 -22.98 -1.58 3.94
C ASP A 341 -21.89 -2.65 4.18
N ARG A 342 -21.44 -2.81 5.43
CA ARG A 342 -20.48 -3.84 5.85
C ARG A 342 -21.16 -4.82 6.83
N PRO A 343 -21.74 -5.94 6.35
CA PRO A 343 -22.59 -6.84 7.15
C PRO A 343 -21.92 -7.40 8.41
N VAL A 344 -20.59 -7.62 8.37
CA VAL A 344 -19.83 -8.12 9.53
C VAL A 344 -19.81 -7.15 10.70
N VAL A 345 -20.02 -5.84 10.47
CA VAL A 345 -20.12 -4.83 11.54
C VAL A 345 -21.33 -5.12 12.41
N LYS A 346 -22.50 -5.17 11.80
CA LYS A 346 -23.75 -5.46 12.52
C LYS A 346 -23.68 -6.82 13.22
N ALA A 347 -23.20 -7.86 12.53
CA ALA A 347 -23.10 -9.20 13.09
C ALA A 347 -22.18 -9.29 14.32
N ALA A 348 -21.07 -8.54 14.32
CA ALA A 348 -20.16 -8.48 15.48
C ALA A 348 -20.79 -7.73 16.65
N LEU A 349 -21.47 -6.60 16.39
CA LEU A 349 -22.12 -5.80 17.42
C LEU A 349 -23.31 -6.53 18.04
N ASP A 350 -24.20 -7.11 17.22
CA ASP A 350 -25.34 -7.91 17.69
C ASP A 350 -24.86 -9.08 18.58
N ARG A 351 -23.77 -9.76 18.15
CA ARG A 351 -23.20 -10.86 18.94
C ARG A 351 -22.58 -10.40 20.25
N ALA A 352 -21.96 -9.23 20.27
CA ALA A 352 -21.39 -8.64 21.49
C ALA A 352 -22.50 -8.23 22.46
N GLU A 353 -23.59 -7.64 21.96
CA GLU A 353 -24.76 -7.26 22.76
C GLU A 353 -25.46 -8.50 23.36
N GLU A 354 -25.76 -9.49 22.52
CA GLU A 354 -26.41 -10.75 22.95
C GLU A 354 -25.65 -11.45 24.09
N THR A 355 -24.33 -11.40 24.03
CA THR A 355 -23.49 -12.19 24.98
C THR A 355 -22.90 -11.36 26.11
N GLY A 356 -22.99 -10.03 26.07
CA GLY A 356 -22.35 -9.12 27.01
C GLY A 356 -20.82 -9.20 26.99
N ALA A 357 -20.22 -9.76 25.95
CA ALA A 357 -18.78 -9.98 25.81
C ALA A 357 -18.29 -9.53 24.43
N PRO A 358 -17.01 -9.10 24.32
CA PRO A 358 -16.44 -8.77 23.01
C PRO A 358 -16.61 -9.90 22.00
N ALA A 359 -16.97 -9.53 20.77
CA ALA A 359 -17.23 -10.47 19.68
C ALA A 359 -16.53 -10.04 18.40
N VAL A 360 -16.28 -11.02 17.52
CA VAL A 360 -15.79 -10.85 16.16
C VAL A 360 -16.75 -11.57 15.22
N ALA A 361 -17.04 -10.96 14.07
CA ALA A 361 -17.70 -11.60 12.96
C ALA A 361 -16.76 -11.68 11.77
N LEU A 362 -16.86 -12.76 10.99
CA LEU A 362 -16.11 -13.03 9.78
C LEU A 362 -17.07 -13.53 8.70
N GLU A 363 -17.05 -12.90 7.54
CA GLU A 363 -17.78 -13.31 6.36
C GLU A 363 -16.87 -14.15 5.47
N LEU A 364 -17.28 -15.37 5.19
CA LEU A 364 -16.62 -16.27 4.28
C LEU A 364 -16.88 -15.85 2.82
N ASN A 365 -16.06 -16.34 1.89
CA ASN A 365 -16.18 -16.00 0.47
C ASN A 365 -17.50 -16.44 -0.21
N ASP A 366 -18.33 -17.21 0.50
CA ASP A 366 -19.69 -17.59 0.06
C ASP A 366 -20.80 -16.72 0.66
N GLY A 367 -20.45 -15.68 1.42
CA GLY A 367 -21.38 -14.80 2.13
C GLY A 367 -21.84 -15.31 3.50
N THR A 368 -21.37 -16.48 3.94
CA THR A 368 -21.73 -17.00 5.27
C THR A 368 -21.01 -16.21 6.37
N ILE A 369 -21.76 -15.62 7.28
CA ILE A 369 -21.21 -14.90 8.44
C ILE A 369 -21.03 -15.85 9.63
N ILE A 370 -19.82 -15.89 10.15
CA ILE A 370 -19.43 -16.67 11.32
C ILE A 370 -19.08 -15.71 12.45
N THR A 371 -19.54 -16.01 13.68
CA THR A 371 -19.22 -15.19 14.85
C THR A 371 -18.45 -15.98 15.90
N GLY A 372 -17.61 -15.27 16.65
CA GLY A 372 -16.96 -15.75 17.86
C GLY A 372 -17.04 -14.71 18.96
N LYS A 373 -17.14 -15.15 20.23
CA LYS A 373 -17.13 -14.27 21.39
C LYS A 373 -16.00 -14.64 22.34
N THR A 374 -15.59 -13.71 23.16
CA THR A 374 -14.68 -13.96 24.27
C THR A 374 -15.26 -14.97 25.25
N SER A 375 -14.46 -15.95 25.63
CA SER A 375 -14.75 -16.99 26.64
C SER A 375 -13.67 -17.02 27.71
N SER A 376 -13.74 -17.96 28.65
CA SER A 376 -12.64 -18.21 29.62
C SER A 376 -11.39 -18.76 28.95
N LEU A 377 -11.51 -19.46 27.80
CA LEU A 377 -10.41 -20.16 27.12
C LEU A 377 -9.83 -19.33 25.97
N LEU A 378 -10.67 -18.70 25.15
CA LEU A 378 -10.29 -18.06 23.90
C LEU A 378 -10.71 -16.59 23.87
N GLY A 379 -9.90 -15.73 23.26
CA GLY A 379 -10.31 -14.39 22.82
C GLY A 379 -11.36 -14.46 21.71
N ALA A 380 -12.09 -13.37 21.48
CA ALA A 380 -13.13 -13.30 20.44
C ALA A 380 -12.58 -13.62 19.04
N SER A 381 -11.39 -13.10 18.74
CA SER A 381 -10.67 -13.34 17.48
C SER A 381 -10.38 -14.82 17.27
N SER A 382 -9.78 -15.48 18.26
CA SER A 382 -9.45 -16.91 18.24
C SER A 382 -10.70 -17.77 18.10
N ALA A 383 -11.77 -17.43 18.84
CA ALA A 383 -13.04 -18.15 18.78
C ALA A 383 -13.71 -18.01 17.41
N CYS A 384 -13.70 -16.81 16.82
CA CYS A 384 -14.25 -16.58 15.49
C CYS A 384 -13.47 -17.33 14.41
N LEU A 385 -12.14 -17.24 14.45
CA LEU A 385 -11.26 -17.92 13.50
C LEU A 385 -11.43 -19.44 13.57
N LEU A 386 -11.43 -20.02 14.76
CA LEU A 386 -11.68 -21.46 14.95
C LEU A 386 -13.06 -21.89 14.42
N ASN A 387 -14.10 -21.10 14.69
CA ASN A 387 -15.44 -21.37 14.17
C ASN A 387 -15.49 -21.30 12.64
N ALA A 388 -14.77 -20.33 12.02
CA ALA A 388 -14.67 -20.22 10.57
C ALA A 388 -13.97 -21.43 9.95
N LEU A 389 -12.84 -21.87 10.52
CA LEU A 389 -12.13 -23.07 10.05
C LEU A 389 -12.99 -24.33 10.18
N LYS A 390 -13.72 -24.49 11.28
CA LYS A 390 -14.68 -25.61 11.45
C LYS A 390 -15.76 -25.58 10.39
N LYS A 391 -16.36 -24.41 10.13
CA LYS A 391 -17.40 -24.27 9.09
C LYS A 391 -16.87 -24.63 7.72
N LEU A 392 -15.69 -24.15 7.36
CA LEU A 392 -15.02 -24.45 6.08
C LEU A 392 -14.68 -25.93 5.92
N ALA A 393 -14.38 -26.62 7.01
CA ALA A 393 -14.10 -28.06 7.05
C ALA A 393 -15.36 -28.93 7.14
N GLY A 394 -16.56 -28.34 7.23
CA GLY A 394 -17.81 -29.09 7.41
C GLY A 394 -17.93 -29.74 8.80
N ILE A 395 -17.27 -29.19 9.81
CA ILE A 395 -17.25 -29.74 11.17
C ILE A 395 -18.34 -29.05 12.01
N ASP A 396 -19.11 -29.85 12.74
CA ASP A 396 -20.20 -29.36 13.60
C ASP A 396 -19.68 -28.40 14.69
N LYS A 397 -20.40 -27.30 14.90
CA LYS A 397 -20.01 -26.25 15.85
C LYS A 397 -19.77 -26.77 17.29
N PRO A 398 -20.53 -27.70 17.88
CA PRO A 398 -20.30 -28.20 19.22
C PRO A 398 -19.03 -29.05 19.40
N LEU A 399 -18.50 -29.63 18.31
CA LEU A 399 -17.31 -30.49 18.39
C LEU A 399 -16.09 -29.70 18.86
N GLN A 400 -15.45 -30.11 19.94
CA GLN A 400 -14.23 -29.49 20.43
C GLN A 400 -13.01 -30.03 19.68
N LEU A 401 -12.27 -29.15 18.99
CA LEU A 401 -11.06 -29.50 18.26
C LEU A 401 -9.79 -29.39 19.12
N ILE A 402 -9.80 -28.49 20.09
CA ILE A 402 -8.71 -28.28 21.05
C ILE A 402 -9.21 -28.72 22.41
N ALA A 403 -8.58 -29.75 22.97
CA ALA A 403 -8.94 -30.23 24.29
C ALA A 403 -8.59 -29.18 25.37
N PRO A 404 -9.43 -29.01 26.43
CA PRO A 404 -9.13 -28.12 27.55
C PRO A 404 -7.76 -28.41 28.18
N GLY A 405 -7.39 -29.68 28.30
CA GLY A 405 -6.08 -30.10 28.81
C GLY A 405 -4.88 -29.67 27.96
N VAL A 406 -5.07 -29.15 26.73
CA VAL A 406 -4.02 -28.49 25.97
C VAL A 406 -4.03 -26.98 26.21
N ILE A 407 -5.20 -26.36 26.43
CA ILE A 407 -5.34 -24.94 26.66
C ILE A 407 -4.86 -24.52 28.04
N GLU A 408 -5.23 -25.26 29.10
CA GLU A 408 -4.93 -24.93 30.49
C GLU A 408 -3.44 -24.79 30.79
N PRO A 409 -2.54 -25.70 30.32
CA PRO A 409 -1.10 -25.51 30.48
C PRO A 409 -0.55 -24.26 29.82
N ILE A 410 -1.11 -23.88 28.64
CA ILE A 410 -0.71 -22.67 27.94
C ILE A 410 -1.14 -21.41 28.72
N GLN A 411 -2.37 -21.44 29.30
CA GLN A 411 -2.86 -20.37 30.18
C GLN A 411 -2.00 -20.21 31.42
N HIS A 412 -1.63 -21.34 32.04
CA HIS A 412 -0.73 -21.36 33.21
C HIS A 412 0.65 -20.77 32.86
N LEU A 413 1.26 -21.19 31.76
CA LEU A 413 2.52 -20.65 31.28
C LEU A 413 2.43 -19.13 31.07
N LYS A 414 1.37 -18.66 30.43
CA LYS A 414 1.16 -17.23 30.14
C LYS A 414 1.07 -16.39 31.42
N VAL A 415 0.30 -16.83 32.37
CA VAL A 415 0.00 -16.04 33.58
C VAL A 415 1.13 -16.18 34.62
N GLU A 416 1.51 -17.42 34.96
CA GLU A 416 2.39 -17.66 36.07
C GLU A 416 3.90 -17.48 35.73
N HIS A 417 4.28 -17.76 34.46
CA HIS A 417 5.69 -17.70 34.07
C HIS A 417 6.03 -16.50 33.19
N LEU A 418 5.11 -16.08 32.28
CA LEU A 418 5.35 -14.97 31.38
C LEU A 418 4.75 -13.64 31.85
N GLY A 419 4.01 -13.64 33.00
CA GLY A 419 3.46 -12.45 33.62
C GLY A 419 2.33 -11.78 32.82
N ASN A 420 1.66 -12.50 31.93
CA ASN A 420 0.50 -12.00 31.19
C ASN A 420 -0.73 -11.90 32.11
N HIS A 421 -1.47 -10.79 32.02
CA HIS A 421 -2.73 -10.64 32.76
C HIS A 421 -3.94 -11.28 32.06
N ASN A 422 -3.81 -11.65 30.79
CA ASN A 422 -4.86 -12.27 30.00
C ASN A 422 -4.58 -13.76 29.77
N PRO A 423 -5.32 -14.67 30.43
CA PRO A 423 -5.11 -16.10 30.24
C PRO A 423 -5.61 -16.64 28.91
N ARG A 424 -6.52 -15.93 28.24
CA ARG A 424 -7.16 -16.39 26.99
C ARG A 424 -6.14 -16.51 25.88
N LEU A 425 -6.28 -17.54 25.05
CA LEU A 425 -5.41 -17.74 23.90
C LEU A 425 -5.71 -16.67 22.83
N HIS A 426 -4.64 -16.06 22.33
CA HIS A 426 -4.62 -15.25 21.12
C HIS A 426 -4.71 -16.14 19.87
N THR A 427 -4.86 -15.55 18.71
CA THR A 427 -5.06 -16.28 17.44
C THR A 427 -3.88 -17.17 17.07
N ASP A 428 -2.66 -16.71 17.26
CA ASP A 428 -1.43 -17.50 17.03
C ASP A 428 -1.33 -18.70 17.99
N GLU A 429 -1.56 -18.46 19.27
CA GLU A 429 -1.55 -19.51 20.31
C GLU A 429 -2.64 -20.57 20.04
N MET A 430 -3.82 -20.12 19.64
CA MET A 430 -4.92 -21.02 19.27
C MET A 430 -4.57 -21.88 18.05
N LEU A 431 -3.96 -21.28 17.00
CA LEU A 431 -3.53 -22.03 15.81
C LEU A 431 -2.42 -23.05 16.14
N ILE A 432 -1.46 -22.68 17.01
CA ILE A 432 -0.43 -23.62 17.50
C ILE A 432 -1.08 -24.77 18.28
N ALA A 433 -2.00 -24.45 19.21
CA ALA A 433 -2.71 -25.48 19.99
C ALA A 433 -3.53 -26.42 19.08
N LEU A 434 -4.20 -25.87 18.07
CA LEU A 434 -4.97 -26.63 17.07
C LEU A 434 -4.02 -27.56 16.27
N THR A 435 -2.85 -27.05 15.87
CA THR A 435 -1.83 -27.85 15.16
C THR A 435 -1.30 -28.99 16.01
N ILE A 436 -1.06 -28.77 17.30
CA ILE A 436 -0.65 -29.83 18.23
C ILE A 436 -1.75 -30.89 18.32
N CYS A 437 -3.01 -30.47 18.45
CA CYS A 437 -4.15 -31.38 18.52
C CYS A 437 -4.33 -32.19 17.23
N SER A 438 -3.93 -31.68 16.08
CA SER A 438 -4.08 -32.39 14.78
C SER A 438 -3.29 -33.70 14.70
N VAL A 439 -2.25 -33.86 15.53
CA VAL A 439 -1.47 -35.09 15.63
C VAL A 439 -2.32 -36.28 16.11
N MET A 440 -3.30 -35.99 16.98
CA MET A 440 -4.16 -37.03 17.58
C MET A 440 -5.62 -36.94 17.15
N ASN A 441 -6.02 -35.81 16.56
CA ASN A 441 -7.39 -35.53 16.14
C ASN A 441 -7.42 -35.14 14.67
N PRO A 442 -7.81 -36.06 13.75
CA PRO A 442 -7.88 -35.75 12.31
C PRO A 442 -8.77 -34.57 11.98
N MET A 443 -9.85 -34.34 12.76
CA MET A 443 -10.75 -33.20 12.51
C MET A 443 -10.04 -31.85 12.74
N ALA A 444 -9.08 -31.79 13.66
CA ALA A 444 -8.24 -30.58 13.84
C ALA A 444 -7.34 -30.37 12.61
N GLY A 445 -6.81 -31.45 12.02
CA GLY A 445 -6.06 -31.39 10.76
C GLY A 445 -6.92 -30.84 9.61
N TYR A 446 -8.12 -31.39 9.41
CA TYR A 446 -9.05 -30.90 8.37
C TYR A 446 -9.41 -29.42 8.54
N ALA A 447 -9.51 -28.93 9.79
CA ALA A 447 -9.75 -27.52 10.04
C ALA A 447 -8.54 -26.67 9.63
N ILE A 448 -7.30 -27.09 9.94
CA ILE A 448 -6.06 -26.39 9.57
C ILE A 448 -5.91 -26.31 8.05
N ASP A 449 -6.23 -27.37 7.33
CA ASP A 449 -6.15 -27.40 5.87
C ASP A 449 -7.02 -26.32 5.18
N GLN A 450 -8.00 -25.74 5.91
CA GLN A 450 -8.85 -24.68 5.40
C GLN A 450 -8.25 -23.28 5.50
N ILE A 451 -7.10 -23.10 6.14
CA ILE A 451 -6.53 -21.76 6.43
C ILE A 451 -6.44 -20.88 5.17
N ASN A 452 -5.99 -21.46 4.05
CA ASN A 452 -5.85 -20.70 2.79
C ASN A 452 -7.18 -20.19 2.21
N ARG A 453 -8.32 -20.75 2.64
CA ARG A 453 -9.66 -20.31 2.21
C ARG A 453 -10.14 -19.07 2.95
N LEU A 454 -9.43 -18.62 3.97
CA LEU A 454 -9.70 -17.36 4.69
C LEU A 454 -9.22 -16.13 3.92
N LYS A 455 -8.35 -16.30 2.94
CA LYS A 455 -7.81 -15.18 2.17
C LYS A 455 -8.93 -14.44 1.44
N GLY A 456 -8.97 -13.12 1.65
CA GLY A 456 -9.98 -12.22 1.08
C GLY A 456 -11.29 -12.15 1.88
N CYS A 457 -11.44 -12.91 2.96
CA CYS A 457 -12.58 -12.81 3.86
C CYS A 457 -12.60 -11.45 4.57
N GLU A 458 -13.80 -10.94 4.88
CA GLU A 458 -14.02 -9.70 5.60
C GLU A 458 -14.33 -10.00 7.08
N ALA A 459 -13.81 -9.21 7.99
CA ALA A 459 -14.05 -9.38 9.41
C ALA A 459 -14.21 -8.03 10.14
N HIS A 460 -14.93 -8.06 11.27
CA HIS A 460 -15.06 -6.92 12.15
C HIS A 460 -15.07 -7.35 13.62
N SER A 461 -14.40 -6.55 14.46
CA SER A 461 -14.37 -6.74 15.92
C SER A 461 -15.12 -5.64 16.63
N SER A 462 -15.91 -6.00 17.63
CA SER A 462 -16.62 -5.05 18.50
C SER A 462 -15.71 -4.24 19.44
N VAL A 463 -14.41 -4.50 19.42
CA VAL A 463 -13.38 -3.81 20.21
C VAL A 463 -12.06 -3.77 19.44
N ILE A 464 -11.18 -2.81 19.80
CA ILE A 464 -9.80 -2.78 19.30
C ILE A 464 -9.10 -4.06 19.73
N LEU A 465 -8.50 -4.76 18.77
CA LEU A 465 -7.75 -6.01 19.00
C LEU A 465 -6.34 -5.74 19.50
N SER A 466 -5.72 -6.79 20.06
CA SER A 466 -4.28 -6.81 20.31
C SER A 466 -3.52 -6.79 18.99
N HIS A 467 -2.28 -6.27 19.03
CA HIS A 467 -1.41 -6.27 17.83
C HIS A 467 -1.19 -7.70 17.28
N VAL A 468 -1.06 -8.69 18.17
CA VAL A 468 -0.88 -10.10 17.77
C VAL A 468 -2.07 -10.62 16.98
N ASP A 469 -3.30 -10.38 17.48
CA ASP A 469 -4.51 -10.82 16.80
C ASP A 469 -4.70 -10.11 15.45
N GLU A 470 -4.49 -8.79 15.40
CA GLU A 470 -4.57 -8.00 14.17
C GLU A 470 -3.57 -8.48 13.12
N GLU A 471 -2.30 -8.67 13.52
CA GLU A 471 -1.24 -9.15 12.64
C GLU A 471 -1.54 -10.55 12.09
N MET A 472 -2.10 -11.43 12.91
CA MET A 472 -2.48 -12.77 12.49
C MET A 472 -3.56 -12.74 11.42
N PHE A 473 -4.65 -11.95 11.59
CA PHE A 473 -5.66 -11.79 10.56
C PHE A 473 -5.07 -11.26 9.25
N LYS A 474 -4.16 -10.27 9.31
CA LYS A 474 -3.45 -9.75 8.13
C LYS A 474 -2.59 -10.82 7.45
N LYS A 475 -1.85 -11.64 8.20
CA LYS A 475 -1.05 -12.75 7.66
C LYS A 475 -1.91 -13.82 6.99
N LEU A 476 -3.11 -14.07 7.51
CA LEU A 476 -4.09 -14.97 6.90
C LEU A 476 -4.81 -14.36 5.69
N GLY A 477 -4.54 -13.10 5.37
CA GLY A 477 -5.17 -12.38 4.28
C GLY A 477 -6.63 -11.99 4.53
N VAL A 478 -7.05 -11.90 5.80
CA VAL A 478 -8.39 -11.44 6.21
C VAL A 478 -8.39 -9.94 6.39
N ASN A 479 -9.36 -9.27 5.81
CA ASN A 479 -9.55 -7.82 5.89
C ASN A 479 -10.36 -7.45 7.15
N ILE A 480 -9.65 -7.17 8.25
CA ILE A 480 -10.30 -6.89 9.54
C ILE A 480 -10.40 -5.39 9.83
N SER A 481 -11.51 -5.00 10.48
CA SER A 481 -11.76 -3.66 11.04
C SER A 481 -12.22 -3.78 12.49
N PHE A 482 -12.18 -2.67 13.24
CA PHE A 482 -12.49 -2.69 14.69
C PHE A 482 -13.37 -1.50 15.08
N GLU A 483 -14.28 -1.70 16.03
CA GLU A 483 -14.90 -0.59 16.75
C GLU A 483 -13.84 0.20 17.53
N PRO A 484 -13.91 1.54 17.59
CA PRO A 484 -12.97 2.39 18.33
C PRO A 484 -13.23 2.33 19.85
N ARG A 485 -13.29 1.12 20.39
CA ARG A 485 -13.58 0.83 21.81
C ARG A 485 -12.55 -0.13 22.37
N TYR A 486 -12.09 0.14 23.59
CA TYR A 486 -11.23 -0.80 24.31
C TYR A 486 -12.06 -1.89 25.01
N GLN A 487 -11.50 -3.09 25.07
CA GLN A 487 -12.12 -4.23 25.77
C GLN A 487 -12.28 -4.01 27.28
N ALA A 488 -11.41 -3.21 27.88
CA ALA A 488 -11.42 -2.89 29.31
C ALA A 488 -11.20 -1.38 29.53
N LYS A 489 -11.72 -0.84 30.65
CA LYS A 489 -11.51 0.56 31.05
C LYS A 489 -10.05 0.91 31.37
N LYS A 490 -9.22 -0.09 31.70
CA LYS A 490 -7.78 0.06 31.93
C LYS A 490 -7.01 -0.51 30.74
N LEU A 491 -6.12 0.29 30.15
CA LEU A 491 -5.14 -0.20 29.18
C LEU A 491 -4.18 -1.17 29.92
N TYR A 492 -4.06 -2.38 29.40
CA TYR A 492 -3.13 -3.41 29.94
C TYR A 492 -1.65 -2.98 29.86
N HIS A 493 -1.32 -1.89 29.18
CA HIS A 493 0.03 -1.45 28.88
C HIS A 493 0.28 0.02 29.21
N LYS A 494 -0.24 0.55 30.33
CA LYS A 494 0.38 1.73 30.93
C LYS A 494 1.41 1.26 31.94
N LYS A 495 2.68 1.12 31.49
CA LYS A 495 3.82 1.28 32.38
C LYS A 495 3.95 2.74 32.74
#